data_008997dd1cb3a60584676b9a8e7befb3
#
_entry.id   008997dd1cb3a60584676b9a8e7befb3
#
_cell.length_a   1.000
_cell.length_b   1.000
_cell.length_c   1.000
_cell.angle_alpha   90.00
_cell.angle_beta   90.00
_cell.angle_gamma   90.00
#
_symmetry.space_group_name_H-M   'P 1'
#
loop_
_entity.id
_entity.type
_entity.pdbx_description
1 polymer ?
#
loop_
_entity_poly.entity_id
_entity_poly.type
_entity_poly.pdbx_seq_one_letter_code
_entity_poly.pdbx_strand_id
1 'polypeptide(L)'
;PLLARGGEAPLPPLAFRRVLITCAAENVVPDLRGGRSRAGQGGYAWRIPCRPGAEGLAGRILVNAGWSQLPGEERRISLDGIVAGTLGPVEADRPIILTSATPVPPLAPSAAPSVADIPNNHRAYAFQWFFFAGVAIVIFLIALRQRQAPRLPPEP
;
A
#
# COMPACT_ATOMS: atom_id res chain seq x y z
N PRO A 1 13.77 31.29 22.16
CA PRO A 1 14.39 31.00 20.88
C PRO A 1 14.66 29.54 20.76
N LEU A 2 13.64 28.79 20.31
CA LEU A 2 13.75 27.39 19.91
C LEU A 2 13.99 27.39 18.41
N LEU A 3 15.20 27.73 18.01
CA LEU A 3 15.61 27.59 16.63
C LEU A 3 16.50 26.36 16.48
N ALA A 4 15.98 25.44 15.69
CA ALA A 4 16.67 24.62 14.74
C ALA A 4 17.69 23.61 15.29
N ARG A 5 17.24 22.44 15.50
CA ARG A 5 17.93 21.26 14.97
C ARG A 5 17.08 20.76 13.83
N GLY A 6 17.70 20.58 12.65
CA GLY A 6 17.04 20.11 11.44
C GLY A 6 16.52 18.68 11.56
N GLY A 7 15.52 18.54 12.37
CA GLY A 7 14.61 17.41 12.37
C GLY A 7 13.44 17.86 11.52
N GLU A 8 13.26 17.25 10.37
CA GLU A 8 12.06 17.35 9.56
C GLU A 8 10.88 17.14 10.50
N ALA A 9 10.09 18.22 10.72
CA ALA A 9 8.92 18.14 11.57
C ALA A 9 8.05 17.00 11.06
N PRO A 10 7.57 16.09 11.93
CA PRO A 10 6.73 14.99 11.49
C PRO A 10 5.56 15.60 10.72
N LEU A 11 5.43 15.19 9.45
CA LEU A 11 4.31 15.60 8.62
C LEU A 11 3.02 15.33 9.40
N PRO A 12 2.10 16.30 9.50
CA PRO A 12 0.83 16.06 10.16
C PRO A 12 0.17 14.83 9.55
N PRO A 13 -0.71 14.11 10.25
CA PRO A 13 -1.35 12.89 9.76
C PRO A 13 -2.24 13.23 8.56
N LEU A 14 -1.63 13.38 7.39
CA LEU A 14 -2.28 13.73 6.13
C LEU A 14 -2.86 12.49 5.43
N ALA A 15 -2.48 11.28 5.87
CA ALA A 15 -3.00 10.05 5.32
C ALA A 15 -4.53 10.01 5.36
N PHE A 16 -5.14 9.57 4.27
CA PHE A 16 -6.59 9.44 4.09
C PHE A 16 -7.39 10.78 4.18
N ARG A 17 -6.70 11.93 4.10
CA ARG A 17 -7.33 13.24 4.07
C ARG A 17 -7.67 13.65 2.64
N ARG A 18 -8.79 14.37 2.52
CA ARG A 18 -9.12 15.09 1.27
C ARG A 18 -8.28 16.34 1.19
N VAL A 19 -7.66 16.54 0.04
CA VAL A 19 -6.80 17.70 -0.23
C VAL A 19 -7.06 18.26 -1.61
N LEU A 20 -6.66 19.52 -1.79
CA LEU A 20 -6.58 20.20 -3.07
C LEU A 20 -5.10 20.47 -3.33
N ILE A 21 -4.62 20.10 -4.51
CA ILE A 21 -3.25 20.40 -4.93
C ILE A 21 -3.25 20.99 -6.33
N THR A 22 -2.27 21.83 -6.62
CA THR A 22 -2.04 22.32 -7.98
C THR A 22 -1.08 21.38 -8.69
N CYS A 23 -1.51 20.79 -9.78
CA CYS A 23 -0.70 19.95 -10.65
C CYS A 23 -0.32 20.71 -11.92
N ALA A 24 0.81 20.30 -12.50
CA ALA A 24 1.28 20.72 -13.82
C ALA A 24 2.00 19.53 -14.44
N ALA A 25 1.24 18.67 -15.11
CA ALA A 25 1.73 17.48 -15.77
C ALA A 25 1.23 17.46 -17.22
N GLU A 26 2.11 17.71 -18.17
CA GLU A 26 1.77 17.73 -19.58
C GLU A 26 2.33 16.49 -20.28
N ASN A 27 1.48 15.80 -21.02
CA ASN A 27 1.88 14.73 -21.92
C ASN A 27 2.75 13.64 -21.29
N VAL A 28 2.41 13.24 -20.04
CA VAL A 28 3.18 12.30 -19.23
C VAL A 28 2.74 10.87 -19.49
N VAL A 29 3.72 9.96 -19.57
CA VAL A 29 3.45 8.51 -19.60
C VAL A 29 3.10 8.06 -18.18
N PRO A 30 1.92 7.46 -17.96
CA PRO A 30 1.51 7.01 -16.65
C PRO A 30 2.24 5.75 -16.21
N ASP A 31 2.49 5.63 -14.92
CA ASP A 31 2.87 4.38 -14.26
C ASP A 31 1.60 3.59 -13.94
N LEU A 32 1.43 2.42 -14.58
CA LEU A 32 0.29 1.55 -14.38
C LEU A 32 0.53 0.62 -13.20
N ARG A 33 -0.39 0.65 -12.23
CA ARG A 33 -0.35 -0.23 -11.06
C ARG A 33 -1.68 -0.93 -10.87
N GLY A 34 -1.63 -2.14 -10.32
CA GLY A 34 -2.84 -2.82 -9.89
C GLY A 34 -3.70 -1.90 -9.00
N GLY A 35 -5.00 -1.85 -9.27
CA GLY A 35 -5.92 -0.99 -8.55
C GLY A 35 -7.36 -1.46 -8.66
N ARG A 36 -8.25 -0.78 -7.94
CA ARG A 36 -9.69 -1.07 -7.97
C ARG A 36 -10.46 0.15 -8.45
N SER A 37 -11.53 -0.11 -9.20
CA SER A 37 -12.53 0.91 -9.50
C SER A 37 -13.31 1.27 -8.23
N ARG A 38 -14.05 2.38 -8.28
CA ARG A 38 -15.01 2.73 -7.21
C ARG A 38 -16.06 1.64 -6.95
N ALA A 39 -16.39 0.84 -7.97
CA ALA A 39 -17.28 -0.31 -7.86
C ALA A 39 -16.60 -1.58 -7.34
N GLY A 40 -15.32 -1.53 -6.96
CA GLY A 40 -14.56 -2.66 -6.41
C GLY A 40 -13.97 -3.62 -7.45
N GLN A 41 -14.11 -3.34 -8.73
CA GLN A 41 -13.56 -4.16 -9.81
C GLN A 41 -12.03 -4.04 -9.87
N GLY A 42 -11.34 -5.18 -10.05
CA GLY A 42 -9.89 -5.24 -10.25
C GLY A 42 -9.49 -4.73 -11.63
N GLY A 43 -8.34 -4.06 -11.71
CA GLY A 43 -7.80 -3.52 -12.96
C GLY A 43 -6.57 -2.65 -12.68
N TYR A 44 -6.41 -1.56 -13.41
CA TYR A 44 -5.22 -0.73 -13.42
C TYR A 44 -5.52 0.71 -13.01
N ALA A 45 -4.77 1.20 -12.03
CA ALA A 45 -4.72 2.60 -11.65
C ALA A 45 -3.63 3.31 -12.45
N TRP A 46 -3.95 4.46 -13.01
CA TRP A 46 -3.10 5.27 -13.86
C TRP A 46 -2.47 6.39 -13.04
N ARG A 47 -1.19 6.23 -12.69
CA ARG A 47 -0.48 7.17 -11.82
C ARG A 47 0.45 8.05 -12.65
N ILE A 48 0.39 9.35 -12.42
CA ILE A 48 1.25 10.34 -13.05
C ILE A 48 1.90 11.23 -11.98
N PRO A 49 3.14 11.70 -12.17
CA PRO A 49 3.72 12.72 -11.30
C PRO A 49 2.94 14.01 -11.43
N CYS A 50 2.58 14.61 -10.30
CA CYS A 50 1.81 15.86 -10.30
C CYS A 50 2.65 17.05 -10.81
N ARG A 51 3.95 17.04 -10.52
CA ARG A 51 4.92 18.03 -11.00
C ARG A 51 6.19 17.31 -11.39
N PRO A 52 6.34 16.90 -12.66
CA PRO A 52 7.55 16.23 -13.13
C PRO A 52 8.78 17.11 -12.90
N GLY A 53 9.84 16.53 -12.36
CA GLY A 53 11.08 17.24 -12.08
C GLY A 53 11.09 18.15 -10.85
N ALA A 54 9.99 18.23 -10.10
CA ALA A 54 9.99 18.94 -8.80
C ALA A 54 10.73 18.14 -7.73
N GLU A 55 11.41 18.86 -6.83
CA GLU A 55 12.12 18.28 -5.70
C GLU A 55 11.25 18.26 -4.41
N GLY A 56 11.72 17.53 -3.40
CA GLY A 56 11.07 17.44 -2.10
C GLY A 56 9.69 16.80 -2.15
N LEU A 57 8.78 17.30 -1.32
CA LEU A 57 7.44 16.74 -1.17
C LEU A 57 6.62 16.82 -2.47
N ALA A 58 6.76 17.92 -3.22
CA ALA A 58 6.02 18.14 -4.46
C ALA A 58 6.39 17.13 -5.55
N GLY A 59 7.67 16.74 -5.64
CA GLY A 59 8.16 15.71 -6.56
C GLY A 59 7.75 14.30 -6.19
N ARG A 60 7.36 14.07 -4.94
CA ARG A 60 6.91 12.77 -4.44
C ARG A 60 5.42 12.49 -4.63
N ILE A 61 4.64 13.48 -5.05
CA ILE A 61 3.20 13.31 -5.22
C ILE A 61 2.91 12.71 -6.60
N LEU A 62 2.34 11.50 -6.59
CA LEU A 62 1.76 10.86 -7.77
C LEU A 62 0.24 10.97 -7.70
N VAL A 63 -0.37 11.45 -8.77
CA VAL A 63 -1.82 11.49 -8.90
C VAL A 63 -2.30 10.23 -9.59
N ASN A 64 -3.18 9.50 -8.94
CA ASN A 64 -3.97 8.46 -9.58
C ASN A 64 -5.10 9.16 -10.38
N ALA A 65 -4.89 9.29 -11.68
CA ALA A 65 -5.78 10.01 -12.60
C ALA A 65 -7.08 9.25 -12.92
N GLY A 66 -7.13 7.96 -12.59
CA GLY A 66 -8.30 7.11 -12.79
C GLY A 66 -7.96 5.63 -12.91
N TRP A 67 -8.94 4.85 -13.29
CA TRP A 67 -8.87 3.40 -13.37
C TRP A 67 -9.36 2.89 -14.74
N SER A 68 -8.78 1.79 -15.22
CA SER A 68 -9.26 1.01 -16.36
C SER A 68 -9.19 -0.48 -16.07
N GLN A 69 -10.05 -1.27 -16.73
CA GLN A 69 -10.07 -2.71 -16.57
C GLN A 69 -8.87 -3.37 -17.23
N LEU A 70 -8.44 -2.85 -18.37
CA LEU A 70 -7.29 -3.34 -19.13
C LEU A 70 -6.16 -2.30 -19.10
N PRO A 71 -4.89 -2.76 -19.19
CA PRO A 71 -3.78 -1.84 -19.37
C PRO A 71 -3.94 -1.24 -20.78
N GLY A 72 -4.44 -0.08 -20.95
CA GLY A 72 -4.57 0.54 -22.27
C GLY A 72 -3.24 0.60 -23.04
N GLU A 73 -3.30 0.89 -24.33
CA GLU A 73 -2.12 1.30 -25.11
C GLU A 73 -1.48 2.52 -24.44
N GLU A 74 -0.19 2.76 -24.69
CA GLU A 74 0.59 3.88 -24.14
C GLU A 74 -0.13 5.22 -24.35
N ARG A 75 -1.04 5.53 -23.47
CA ARG A 75 -1.77 6.81 -23.50
C ARG A 75 -1.03 7.79 -22.59
N ARG A 76 -0.65 8.91 -23.18
CA ARG A 76 -0.14 10.03 -22.41
C ARG A 76 -1.28 10.81 -21.78
N ILE A 77 -1.06 11.27 -20.57
CA ILE A 77 -2.05 12.01 -19.78
C ILE A 77 -1.52 13.41 -19.51
N SER A 78 -2.38 14.39 -19.67
CA SER A 78 -2.15 15.74 -19.19
C SER A 78 -3.12 16.05 -18.07
N LEU A 79 -2.60 16.67 -17.02
CA LEU A 79 -3.38 17.08 -15.86
C LEU A 79 -2.81 18.40 -15.35
N ASP A 80 -3.49 19.48 -15.64
CA ASP A 80 -3.10 20.83 -15.24
C ASP A 80 -4.18 21.48 -14.38
N GLY A 81 -3.76 22.32 -13.44
CA GLY A 81 -4.64 23.04 -12.54
C GLY A 81 -4.88 22.35 -11.19
N ILE A 82 -6.02 22.65 -10.59
CA ILE A 82 -6.38 22.18 -9.24
C ILE A 82 -6.97 20.78 -9.29
N VAL A 83 -6.34 19.86 -8.57
CA VAL A 83 -6.80 18.49 -8.41
C VAL A 83 -7.30 18.25 -6.99
N ALA A 84 -8.55 17.90 -6.87
CA ALA A 84 -9.17 17.44 -5.64
C ALA A 84 -9.02 15.92 -5.50
N GLY A 85 -8.65 15.43 -4.33
CA GLY A 85 -8.52 13.99 -4.14
C GLY A 85 -8.30 13.58 -2.70
N THR A 86 -8.11 12.28 -2.49
CA THR A 86 -7.81 11.70 -1.20
C THR A 86 -6.40 11.15 -1.18
N LEU A 87 -5.60 11.54 -0.20
CA LEU A 87 -4.25 11.01 0.00
C LEU A 87 -4.32 9.56 0.50
N GLY A 88 -3.43 8.71 -0.02
CA GLY A 88 -3.17 7.39 0.51
C GLY A 88 -2.29 7.43 1.76
N PRO A 89 -1.77 6.27 2.19
CA PRO A 89 -0.76 6.19 3.24
C PRO A 89 0.45 7.05 2.91
N VAL A 90 0.96 7.77 3.90
CA VAL A 90 2.15 8.62 3.76
C VAL A 90 3.30 7.92 4.48
N GLU A 91 4.29 7.50 3.73
CA GLU A 91 5.50 6.85 4.23
C GLU A 91 6.73 7.69 3.84
N ALA A 92 7.77 7.69 4.68
CA ALA A 92 8.93 8.57 4.51
C ALA A 92 9.63 8.41 3.15
N ASP A 93 9.77 7.16 2.67
CA ASP A 93 10.58 6.84 1.48
C ASP A 93 9.76 6.45 0.25
N ARG A 94 8.43 6.58 0.30
CA ARG A 94 7.54 6.20 -0.79
C ARG A 94 6.85 7.39 -1.42
N PRO A 95 6.47 7.29 -2.72
CA PRO A 95 5.61 8.28 -3.34
C PRO A 95 4.28 8.39 -2.61
N ILE A 96 3.81 9.62 -2.47
CA ILE A 96 2.50 9.91 -1.89
C ILE A 96 1.47 9.83 -3.01
N ILE A 97 0.48 8.95 -2.86
CA ILE A 97 -0.54 8.76 -3.88
C ILE A 97 -1.75 9.62 -3.55
N LEU A 98 -2.11 10.53 -4.45
CA LEU A 98 -3.37 11.26 -4.41
C LEU A 98 -4.35 10.60 -5.38
N THR A 99 -5.41 10.00 -4.88
CA THR A 99 -6.49 9.49 -5.73
C THR A 99 -7.44 10.62 -6.09
N SER A 100 -7.48 10.97 -7.38
CA SER A 100 -8.33 12.06 -7.88
C SER A 100 -9.80 11.74 -7.67
N ALA A 101 -10.55 12.73 -7.22
CA ALA A 101 -12.01 12.65 -7.09
C ALA A 101 -12.70 12.62 -8.47
N THR A 102 -12.09 13.30 -9.45
CA THR A 102 -12.56 13.36 -10.84
C THR A 102 -11.53 12.66 -11.73
N PRO A 103 -11.89 11.55 -12.37
CA PRO A 103 -10.97 10.87 -13.28
C PRO A 103 -10.72 11.69 -14.54
N VAL A 104 -9.55 11.50 -15.13
CA VAL A 104 -9.24 12.07 -16.46
C VAL A 104 -9.89 11.19 -17.52
N PRO A 105 -10.75 11.74 -18.39
CA PRO A 105 -11.41 10.97 -19.43
C PRO A 105 -10.41 10.27 -20.37
N PRO A 106 -10.69 9.03 -20.79
CA PRO A 106 -11.89 8.23 -20.59
C PRO A 106 -11.78 7.25 -19.41
N LEU A 107 -10.87 7.49 -18.44
CA LEU A 107 -10.70 6.63 -17.28
C LEU A 107 -11.94 6.66 -16.38
N ALA A 108 -12.22 5.54 -15.73
CA ALA A 108 -13.25 5.45 -14.72
C ALA A 108 -12.72 5.89 -13.32
N PRO A 109 -13.62 6.20 -12.37
CA PRO A 109 -13.19 6.56 -11.02
C PRO A 109 -12.50 5.39 -10.31
N SER A 110 -11.33 5.65 -9.74
CA SER A 110 -10.62 4.73 -8.84
C SER A 110 -11.30 4.67 -7.47
N ALA A 111 -11.13 3.55 -6.75
CA ALA A 111 -11.49 3.46 -5.34
C ALA A 111 -10.67 4.48 -4.54
N ALA A 112 -11.34 5.20 -3.64
CA ALA A 112 -10.64 6.06 -2.69
C ALA A 112 -9.82 5.19 -1.72
N PRO A 113 -8.60 5.62 -1.34
CA PRO A 113 -7.80 4.88 -0.37
C PRO A 113 -8.52 4.83 0.97
N SER A 114 -8.49 3.66 1.60
CA SER A 114 -9.14 3.38 2.88
C SER A 114 -8.18 2.68 3.83
N VAL A 115 -8.34 2.91 5.13
CA VAL A 115 -7.62 2.16 6.15
C VAL A 115 -7.91 0.65 6.10
N ALA A 116 -9.06 0.26 5.56
CA ALA A 116 -9.41 -1.13 5.35
C ALA A 116 -8.56 -1.83 4.27
N ASP A 117 -7.92 -1.05 3.39
CA ASP A 117 -7.04 -1.59 2.33
C ASP A 117 -5.62 -1.90 2.86
N ILE A 118 -5.32 -1.55 4.12
CA ILE A 118 -4.05 -1.88 4.76
C ILE A 118 -4.08 -3.36 5.13
N PRO A 119 -3.18 -4.19 4.55
CA PRO A 119 -3.14 -5.61 4.85
C PRO A 119 -2.92 -5.84 6.34
N ASN A 120 -3.91 -6.40 7.02
CA ASN A 120 -3.80 -6.79 8.42
C ASN A 120 -3.52 -8.29 8.53
N ASN A 121 -2.27 -8.67 8.39
CA ASN A 121 -1.84 -10.07 8.45
C ASN A 121 -1.67 -10.58 9.90
N HIS A 122 -1.92 -9.77 10.93
CA HIS A 122 -1.69 -10.15 12.32
C HIS A 122 -2.47 -11.42 12.73
N ARG A 123 -3.68 -11.59 12.21
CA ARG A 123 -4.50 -12.78 12.50
C ARG A 123 -3.89 -14.04 11.89
N ALA A 124 -3.41 -13.98 10.65
CA ALA A 124 -2.73 -15.09 10.00
C ALA A 124 -1.42 -15.45 10.72
N TYR A 125 -0.65 -14.44 11.12
CA TYR A 125 0.56 -14.61 11.92
C TYR A 125 0.26 -15.24 13.29
N ALA A 126 -0.74 -14.78 14.00
CA ALA A 126 -1.13 -15.37 15.29
C ALA A 126 -1.51 -16.84 15.11
N PHE A 127 -2.31 -17.18 14.11
CA PHE A 127 -2.69 -18.57 13.82
C PHE A 127 -1.47 -19.44 13.52
N GLN A 128 -0.49 -18.96 12.77
CA GLN A 128 0.75 -19.65 12.48
C GLN A 128 1.54 -19.98 13.75
N TRP A 129 1.65 -19.04 14.69
CA TRP A 129 2.34 -19.27 15.95
C TRP A 129 1.63 -20.30 16.84
N PHE A 130 0.30 -20.25 16.92
CA PHE A 130 -0.47 -21.26 17.63
C PHE A 130 -0.30 -22.66 17.03
N PHE A 131 -0.25 -22.74 15.70
CA PHE A 131 0.01 -24.00 15.02
C PHE A 131 1.39 -24.57 15.37
N PHE A 132 2.43 -23.76 15.32
CA PHE A 132 3.78 -24.20 15.72
C PHE A 132 3.87 -24.62 17.17
N ALA A 133 3.22 -23.89 18.06
CA ALA A 133 3.14 -24.28 19.48
C ALA A 133 2.45 -25.64 19.66
N GLY A 134 1.36 -25.89 18.94
CA GLY A 134 0.67 -27.17 18.96
C GLY A 134 1.56 -28.32 18.48
N VAL A 135 2.28 -28.14 17.38
CA VAL A 135 3.23 -29.13 16.86
C VAL A 135 4.33 -29.42 17.89
N ALA A 136 4.90 -28.38 18.52
CA ALA A 136 5.92 -28.56 19.54
C ALA A 136 5.42 -29.36 20.74
N ILE A 137 4.19 -29.12 21.20
CA ILE A 137 3.57 -29.88 22.29
C ILE A 137 3.41 -31.36 21.88
N VAL A 138 2.93 -31.64 20.68
CA VAL A 138 2.77 -33.01 20.21
C VAL A 138 4.10 -33.77 20.17
N ILE A 139 5.15 -33.13 19.61
CA ILE A 139 6.50 -33.71 19.57
C ILE A 139 7.02 -33.98 21.00
N PHE A 140 6.83 -33.02 21.89
CA PHE A 140 7.24 -33.19 23.30
C PHE A 140 6.54 -34.36 23.98
N LEU A 141 5.23 -34.50 23.79
CA LEU A 141 4.45 -35.61 24.35
C LEU A 141 4.89 -36.96 23.78
N ILE A 142 5.17 -37.04 22.50
CA ILE A 142 5.70 -38.27 21.86
C ILE A 142 7.07 -38.61 22.47
N ALA A 143 7.96 -37.64 22.59
CA ALA A 143 9.29 -37.85 23.16
C ALA A 143 9.23 -38.31 24.65
N LEU A 144 8.31 -37.75 25.45
CA LEU A 144 8.06 -38.19 26.82
C LEU A 144 7.58 -39.64 26.86
N ARG A 145 6.60 -40.02 26.01
CA ARG A 145 6.13 -41.41 25.96
C ARG A 145 7.24 -42.40 25.57
N GLN A 146 8.10 -42.03 24.62
CA GLN A 146 9.24 -42.88 24.23
C GLN A 146 10.26 -43.06 25.34
N ARG A 147 10.50 -42.05 26.17
CA ARG A 147 11.39 -42.14 27.33
C ARG A 147 10.83 -43.01 28.46
N GLN A 148 9.52 -43.10 28.59
CA GLN A 148 8.82 -43.91 29.59
C GLN A 148 8.61 -45.36 29.16
N ALA A 149 8.80 -45.69 27.89
CA ALA A 149 8.70 -47.05 27.40
C ALA A 149 9.78 -47.92 28.06
N PRO A 150 9.44 -49.08 28.69
CA PRO A 150 10.42 -50.00 29.30
C PRO A 150 11.40 -50.45 28.21
N ARG A 151 12.71 -50.27 28.47
CA ARG A 151 13.75 -50.87 27.66
C ARG A 151 13.67 -52.36 27.88
N LEU A 152 13.28 -53.10 26.84
CA LEU A 152 13.41 -54.57 26.87
C LEU A 152 14.86 -54.94 27.10
N PRO A 153 15.16 -55.90 28.04
CA PRO A 153 16.53 -56.34 28.21
C PRO A 153 17.05 -56.96 26.93
N PRO A 154 18.37 -56.85 26.64
CA PRO A 154 18.96 -57.48 25.46
C PRO A 154 18.74 -58.99 25.56
N GLU A 155 18.23 -59.60 24.50
CA GLU A 155 18.12 -61.05 24.40
C GLU A 155 19.52 -61.66 24.43
N PRO A 156 19.69 -62.82 25.12
CA PRO A 156 20.98 -63.48 25.28
C PRO A 156 21.51 -64.08 23.96
#